data_33d17c15a1d4705fdcbdc7b5b81e8ab6
#
_entry.id   33d17c15a1d4705fdcbdc7b5b81e8ab6
#
_cell.length_a   1.000
_cell.length_b   1.000
_cell.length_c   1.000
_cell.angle_alpha   90.00
_cell.angle_beta   90.00
_cell.angle_gamma   90.00
#
_symmetry.space_group_name_H-M   'P 1'
#
loop_
_entity.id
_entity.type
_entity.pdbx_description
1 polymer ?
#
loop_
_entity_poly.entity_id
_entity_poly.type
_entity_poly.pdbx_seq_one_letter_code
_entity_poly.pdbx_strand_id
1 'polypeptide(L)'
;MKMKVLAPFILLGTLLLSSCANNEDKTAEIKPMPDSDYVKTFEELNLGNLFDFEFELENADKRWVRLWVERYQDGEIDDEPITELMYGESPIPDETSKGNLGFGIIQSNEGEPSYFLYAPGVNSTQNKSVVKAKSETSMTTWDYAFPDEKVDLQLNEEKVLAAYRSTSSNQMRIYDLGNKDDVEKMIQEDTEVLLLKIKIEESGEDN
;
A
#
# COMPACT_ATOMS: atom_id res chain seq x y z
N MET A 1 81.33 -15.05 -23.88
CA MET A 1 80.00 -15.32 -24.36
C MET A 1 79.02 -14.90 -23.26
N LYS A 2 78.40 -13.71 -23.38
CA LYS A 2 77.54 -13.11 -22.34
C LYS A 2 76.07 -13.31 -22.78
N MET A 3 75.35 -14.14 -22.09
CA MET A 3 73.92 -14.39 -22.30
C MET A 3 73.07 -13.30 -21.56
N LYS A 4 72.35 -12.49 -22.33
CA LYS A 4 71.44 -11.49 -21.81
C LYS A 4 70.12 -12.18 -21.55
N VAL A 5 69.66 -12.26 -20.25
CA VAL A 5 68.39 -12.69 -19.88
C VAL A 5 67.38 -11.51 -19.95
N LEU A 6 66.45 -11.60 -20.85
CA LEU A 6 65.37 -10.62 -21.03
C LEU A 6 64.20 -11.03 -20.11
N ALA A 7 63.92 -10.23 -19.09
CA ALA A 7 62.77 -10.42 -18.21
C ALA A 7 61.50 -9.81 -18.84
N PRO A 8 60.40 -10.53 -18.95
CA PRO A 8 59.15 -9.93 -19.40
C PRO A 8 58.46 -9.17 -18.24
N PHE A 9 58.18 -7.90 -18.52
CA PHE A 9 57.45 -7.00 -17.65
C PHE A 9 55.95 -7.36 -17.77
N ILE A 10 55.38 -8.08 -16.79
CA ILE A 10 53.95 -8.38 -16.73
C ILE A 10 53.26 -7.13 -16.18
N LEU A 11 52.62 -6.39 -17.08
CA LEU A 11 51.75 -5.25 -16.72
C LEU A 11 50.42 -5.79 -16.19
N LEU A 12 50.31 -5.86 -14.87
CA LEU A 12 49.07 -6.27 -14.17
C LEU A 12 48.06 -5.11 -14.24
N GLY A 13 47.20 -5.14 -15.27
CA GLY A 13 46.09 -4.20 -15.39
C GLY A 13 45.05 -4.47 -14.34
N THR A 14 45.00 -3.69 -13.27
CA THR A 14 43.88 -3.67 -12.31
C THR A 14 42.65 -3.07 -12.97
N LEU A 15 41.75 -3.93 -13.42
CA LEU A 15 40.37 -3.55 -13.75
C LEU A 15 39.67 -3.12 -12.46
N LEU A 16 39.60 -1.82 -12.22
CA LEU A 16 38.68 -1.24 -11.26
C LEU A 16 37.26 -1.43 -11.82
N LEU A 17 36.59 -2.51 -11.42
CA LEU A 17 35.16 -2.64 -11.54
C LEU A 17 34.55 -1.58 -10.61
N SER A 18 34.28 -0.40 -11.18
CA SER A 18 33.35 0.53 -10.55
C SER A 18 32.01 -0.14 -10.52
N SER A 19 31.70 -0.81 -9.43
CA SER A 19 30.34 -1.15 -9.05
C SER A 19 29.63 0.19 -8.83
N CYS A 20 28.96 0.71 -9.86
CA CYS A 20 27.86 1.63 -9.65
C CYS A 20 26.82 0.80 -8.87
N ALA A 21 26.84 0.89 -7.54
CA ALA A 21 25.65 0.66 -6.78
C ALA A 21 24.66 1.70 -7.31
N ASN A 22 23.69 1.29 -8.11
CA ASN A 22 22.48 2.04 -8.31
C ASN A 22 21.87 2.16 -6.91
N ASN A 23 22.14 3.27 -6.22
CA ASN A 23 21.17 3.79 -5.29
C ASN A 23 20.01 4.23 -6.19
N GLU A 24 19.09 3.32 -6.47
CA GLU A 24 17.76 3.72 -6.88
C GLU A 24 17.26 4.58 -5.71
N ASP A 25 17.08 5.87 -5.98
CA ASP A 25 16.61 6.82 -4.98
C ASP A 25 15.28 6.25 -4.46
N LYS A 26 15.30 5.82 -3.19
CA LYS A 26 14.16 5.24 -2.51
C LYS A 26 12.96 6.18 -2.66
N THR A 27 11.85 5.67 -3.15
CA THR A 27 10.66 6.48 -3.37
C THR A 27 9.88 6.68 -2.08
N ALA A 28 9.51 5.59 -1.44
CA ALA A 28 8.81 5.59 -0.17
C ALA A 28 8.96 4.24 0.54
N GLU A 29 8.72 4.25 1.84
CA GLU A 29 8.57 3.04 2.64
C GLU A 29 7.20 3.00 3.31
N ILE A 30 6.66 1.80 3.45
CA ILE A 30 5.42 1.56 4.18
C ILE A 30 5.58 0.33 5.07
N LYS A 31 4.99 0.40 6.28
CA LYS A 31 4.99 -0.69 7.25
C LYS A 31 3.61 -0.86 7.85
N PRO A 32 3.01 -2.07 7.85
CA PRO A 32 1.77 -2.34 8.58
C PRO A 32 1.94 -2.13 10.08
N MET A 33 0.92 -1.59 10.72
CA MET A 33 0.88 -1.31 12.15
C MET A 33 -0.39 -1.92 12.80
N PRO A 34 -0.56 -3.26 12.77
CA PRO A 34 -1.78 -3.92 13.24
C PRO A 34 -2.05 -3.73 14.73
N ASP A 35 -1.02 -3.41 15.52
CA ASP A 35 -1.09 -3.19 16.96
C ASP A 35 -0.89 -1.72 17.36
N SER A 36 -1.12 -0.77 16.43
CA SER A 36 -0.98 0.66 16.73
C SER A 36 -2.02 1.14 17.76
N ASP A 37 -1.76 2.27 18.40
CA ASP A 37 -2.71 2.88 19.33
C ASP A 37 -4.03 3.27 18.62
N TYR A 38 -3.98 3.57 17.31
CA TYR A 38 -5.18 3.86 16.51
C TYR A 38 -6.04 2.61 16.33
N VAL A 39 -5.43 1.47 15.95
CA VAL A 39 -6.13 0.18 15.79
C VAL A 39 -6.73 -0.24 17.13
N LYS A 40 -5.96 -0.23 18.21
CA LYS A 40 -6.45 -0.56 19.56
C LYS A 40 -7.62 0.33 20.00
N THR A 41 -7.55 1.63 19.72
CA THR A 41 -8.64 2.56 20.04
C THR A 41 -9.93 2.19 19.30
N PHE A 42 -9.82 1.83 18.01
CA PHE A 42 -10.96 1.37 17.22
C PHE A 42 -11.58 0.10 17.78
N GLU A 43 -10.77 -0.86 18.18
CA GLU A 43 -11.20 -2.12 18.79
C GLU A 43 -11.86 -1.89 20.17
N GLU A 44 -11.19 -1.14 21.06
CA GLU A 44 -11.67 -0.85 22.42
C GLU A 44 -13.01 -0.10 22.43
N LEU A 45 -13.20 0.81 21.47
CA LEU A 45 -14.44 1.57 21.32
C LEU A 45 -15.48 0.87 20.44
N ASN A 46 -15.16 -0.32 19.91
CA ASN A 46 -16.03 -1.09 19.01
C ASN A 46 -16.54 -0.25 17.82
N LEU A 47 -15.65 0.55 17.22
CA LEU A 47 -15.99 1.42 16.10
C LEU A 47 -16.06 0.68 14.76
N GLY A 48 -15.31 -0.42 14.61
CA GLY A 48 -15.20 -1.18 13.37
C GLY A 48 -13.77 -1.64 13.11
N ASN A 49 -13.33 -1.59 11.86
CA ASN A 49 -12.00 -2.04 11.45
C ASN A 49 -11.13 -0.85 11.02
N LEU A 50 -9.86 -0.87 11.38
CA LEU A 50 -8.87 0.12 10.97
C LEU A 50 -7.62 -0.58 10.46
N PHE A 51 -7.19 -0.23 9.27
CA PHE A 51 -5.86 -0.55 8.74
C PHE A 51 -4.97 0.65 8.93
N ASP A 52 -3.90 0.50 9.68
CA ASP A 52 -2.92 1.56 9.97
C ASP A 52 -1.54 1.16 9.46
N PHE A 53 -0.81 2.13 8.91
CA PHE A 53 0.52 1.97 8.36
C PHE A 53 1.41 3.13 8.76
N GLU A 54 2.65 2.86 9.14
CA GLU A 54 3.71 3.85 9.15
C GLU A 54 4.17 4.08 7.70
N PHE A 55 4.24 5.34 7.28
CA PHE A 55 4.59 5.72 5.92
C PHE A 55 5.65 6.80 5.91
N GLU A 56 6.61 6.68 5.00
CA GLU A 56 7.69 7.62 4.77
C GLU A 56 7.86 7.86 3.28
N LEU A 57 7.73 9.11 2.83
CA LEU A 57 7.84 9.55 1.44
C LEU A 57 9.05 10.48 1.29
N GLU A 58 10.04 10.06 0.52
CA GLU A 58 11.17 10.90 0.15
C GLU A 58 10.78 11.90 -0.94
N ASN A 59 11.42 13.07 -0.98
CA ASN A 59 11.16 14.13 -1.96
C ASN A 59 9.66 14.44 -2.12
N ALA A 60 8.96 14.64 -1.02
CA ALA A 60 7.51 14.87 -0.98
C ALA A 60 7.08 16.15 -1.73
N ASP A 61 8.02 17.06 -2.00
CA ASP A 61 7.84 18.26 -2.81
C ASP A 61 7.69 17.99 -4.32
N LYS A 62 8.04 16.77 -4.76
CA LYS A 62 8.04 16.35 -6.18
C LYS A 62 7.13 15.16 -6.45
N ARG A 63 6.29 14.78 -5.47
CA ARG A 63 5.52 13.54 -5.55
C ARG A 63 4.08 13.71 -5.16
N TRP A 64 3.22 12.96 -5.86
CA TRP A 64 1.82 12.74 -5.51
C TRP A 64 1.63 11.33 -4.98
N VAL A 65 0.84 11.22 -3.92
CA VAL A 65 0.38 9.95 -3.36
C VAL A 65 -1.11 9.83 -3.62
N ARG A 66 -1.50 8.75 -4.26
CA ARG A 66 -2.88 8.32 -4.42
C ARG A 66 -3.13 7.13 -3.52
N LEU A 67 -4.11 7.23 -2.63
CA LEU A 67 -4.59 6.16 -1.75
C LEU A 67 -6.08 5.98 -2.03
N TRP A 68 -6.51 4.74 -2.34
CA TRP A 68 -7.91 4.51 -2.68
C TRP A 68 -8.36 3.10 -2.28
N VAL A 69 -9.69 2.90 -2.22
CA VAL A 69 -10.30 1.60 -1.95
C VAL A 69 -11.20 1.21 -3.11
N GLU A 70 -10.82 0.11 -3.78
CA GLU A 70 -11.67 -0.54 -4.77
C GLU A 70 -12.62 -1.51 -4.07
N ARG A 71 -13.86 -1.54 -4.54
CA ARG A 71 -14.84 -2.53 -4.11
C ARG A 71 -15.19 -3.46 -5.27
N TYR A 72 -15.23 -4.74 -4.93
CA TYR A 72 -15.72 -5.81 -5.79
C TYR A 72 -16.92 -6.46 -5.12
N GLN A 73 -17.97 -6.72 -5.89
CA GLN A 73 -19.17 -7.43 -5.45
C GLN A 73 -19.45 -8.58 -6.41
N ASP A 74 -19.47 -9.81 -5.89
CA ASP A 74 -19.67 -11.02 -6.69
C ASP A 74 -18.73 -11.12 -7.92
N GLY A 75 -17.48 -10.68 -7.76
CA GLY A 75 -16.43 -10.67 -8.78
C GLY A 75 -16.41 -9.45 -9.69
N GLU A 76 -17.36 -8.54 -9.59
CA GLU A 76 -17.45 -7.33 -10.41
C GLU A 76 -16.95 -6.10 -9.65
N ILE A 77 -16.10 -5.29 -10.28
CA ILE A 77 -15.59 -4.04 -9.72
C ILE A 77 -16.64 -2.93 -9.86
N ASP A 78 -16.74 -2.06 -8.85
CA ASP A 78 -17.51 -0.83 -8.95
C ASP A 78 -16.87 0.14 -9.96
N ASP A 79 -17.68 0.98 -10.60
CA ASP A 79 -17.23 1.96 -11.60
C ASP A 79 -16.23 2.98 -11.03
N GLU A 80 -16.33 3.30 -9.73
CA GLU A 80 -15.48 4.27 -9.03
C GLU A 80 -15.02 3.69 -7.67
N PRO A 81 -13.85 4.11 -7.17
CA PRO A 81 -13.42 3.79 -5.79
C PRO A 81 -14.45 4.24 -4.77
N ILE A 82 -14.71 3.44 -3.74
CA ILE A 82 -15.65 3.83 -2.67
C ILE A 82 -15.13 5.00 -1.83
N THR A 83 -13.82 5.18 -1.78
CA THR A 83 -13.14 6.34 -1.17
C THR A 83 -11.77 6.50 -1.80
N GLU A 84 -11.34 7.75 -1.97
CA GLU A 84 -10.06 8.11 -2.55
C GLU A 84 -9.48 9.34 -1.86
N LEU A 85 -8.17 9.38 -1.72
CA LEU A 85 -7.40 10.48 -1.17
C LEU A 85 -6.16 10.70 -2.05
N MET A 86 -5.98 11.93 -2.52
CA MET A 86 -4.78 12.36 -3.24
C MET A 86 -4.14 13.50 -2.48
N TYR A 87 -2.83 13.42 -2.26
CA TYR A 87 -2.05 14.48 -1.64
C TYR A 87 -0.60 14.44 -2.12
N GLY A 88 0.11 15.54 -1.99
CA GLY A 88 1.51 15.64 -2.44
C GLY A 88 1.97 17.08 -2.55
N GLU A 89 3.11 17.28 -3.22
CA GLU A 89 3.71 18.58 -3.50
C GLU A 89 3.90 19.42 -2.24
N SER A 90 4.66 18.90 -1.29
CA SER A 90 5.05 19.69 -0.12
C SER A 90 5.69 21.02 -0.56
N PRO A 91 5.35 22.14 0.07
CA PRO A 91 5.98 23.42 -0.22
C PRO A 91 7.43 23.52 0.25
N ILE A 92 7.93 22.49 0.94
CA ILE A 92 9.30 22.45 1.48
C ILE A 92 10.17 21.59 0.56
N PRO A 93 11.19 22.17 -0.11
CA PRO A 93 12.08 21.40 -0.99
C PRO A 93 12.80 20.27 -0.27
N ASP A 94 12.95 19.14 -0.96
CA ASP A 94 13.63 17.93 -0.50
C ASP A 94 13.11 17.40 0.85
N GLU A 95 11.84 17.68 1.18
CA GLU A 95 11.21 17.21 2.40
C GLU A 95 10.94 15.71 2.35
N THR A 96 11.23 15.03 3.45
CA THR A 96 10.74 13.69 3.72
C THR A 96 9.46 13.80 4.55
N SER A 97 8.34 13.40 3.97
CA SER A 97 7.06 13.35 4.69
C SER A 97 6.92 12.03 5.45
N LYS A 98 6.63 12.10 6.75
CA LYS A 98 6.48 10.93 7.63
C LYS A 98 5.20 11.00 8.44
N GLY A 99 4.58 9.84 8.66
CA GLY A 99 3.41 9.73 9.52
C GLY A 99 2.63 8.46 9.27
N ASN A 100 1.42 8.42 9.80
CA ASN A 100 0.52 7.30 9.57
C ASN A 100 -0.41 7.57 8.40
N LEU A 101 -0.68 6.52 7.62
CA LEU A 101 -1.78 6.49 6.66
C LEU A 101 -2.62 5.24 6.86
N GLY A 102 -3.85 5.27 6.39
CA GLY A 102 -4.67 4.09 6.53
C GLY A 102 -6.11 4.23 6.05
N PHE A 103 -6.87 3.16 6.31
CA PHE A 103 -8.26 3.00 5.90
C PHE A 103 -9.11 2.55 7.09
N GLY A 104 -10.18 3.30 7.36
CA GLY A 104 -11.14 2.96 8.41
C GLY A 104 -12.51 2.61 7.86
N ILE A 105 -13.09 1.56 8.44
CA ILE A 105 -14.46 1.11 8.24
C ILE A 105 -15.19 1.30 9.57
N ILE A 106 -16.06 2.32 9.65
CA ILE A 106 -16.89 2.55 10.84
C ILE A 106 -18.19 1.80 10.67
N GLN A 107 -18.44 0.87 11.58
CA GLN A 107 -19.70 0.10 11.61
C GLN A 107 -20.79 0.92 12.28
N SER A 108 -21.98 0.92 11.69
CA SER A 108 -23.18 1.56 12.26
C SER A 108 -24.15 0.50 12.76
N ASN A 109 -24.71 0.71 13.95
CA ASN A 109 -25.73 -0.20 14.51
C ASN A 109 -27.08 -0.13 13.76
N GLU A 110 -27.33 0.95 13.01
CA GLU A 110 -28.62 1.22 12.36
C GLU A 110 -28.48 1.54 10.87
N GLY A 111 -27.31 1.35 10.26
CA GLY A 111 -27.08 1.78 8.89
C GLY A 111 -25.89 1.13 8.23
N GLU A 112 -25.61 1.66 7.05
CA GLU A 112 -24.47 1.25 6.25
C GLU A 112 -23.16 1.70 6.86
N PRO A 113 -22.06 0.94 6.65
CA PRO A 113 -20.72 1.34 7.11
C PRO A 113 -20.28 2.66 6.45
N SER A 114 -19.49 3.43 7.18
CA SER A 114 -18.83 4.61 6.65
C SER A 114 -17.36 4.31 6.43
N TYR A 115 -16.82 4.82 5.33
CA TYR A 115 -15.44 4.60 4.91
C TYR A 115 -14.66 5.90 4.94
N PHE A 116 -13.41 5.88 5.40
CA PHE A 116 -12.53 7.02 5.35
C PHE A 116 -11.08 6.61 5.14
N LEU A 117 -10.32 7.50 4.52
CA LEU A 117 -8.87 7.40 4.39
C LEU A 117 -8.21 8.53 5.16
N TYR A 118 -7.01 8.29 5.64
CA TYR A 118 -6.15 9.31 6.25
C TYR A 118 -4.71 9.11 5.83
N ALA A 119 -3.96 10.20 5.82
CA ALA A 119 -2.54 10.22 5.51
C ALA A 119 -1.89 11.40 6.25
N PRO A 120 -0.54 11.55 6.24
CA PRO A 120 0.12 12.64 6.95
C PRO A 120 -0.47 14.01 6.61
N GLY A 121 -1.09 14.65 7.59
CA GLY A 121 -1.67 16.00 7.46
C GLY A 121 -2.99 16.09 6.70
N VAL A 122 -3.58 15.00 6.24
CA VAL A 122 -4.81 15.01 5.43
C VAL A 122 -5.72 13.82 5.75
N ASN A 123 -7.01 14.01 5.57
CA ASN A 123 -7.99 12.91 5.64
C ASN A 123 -9.10 13.12 4.60
N SER A 124 -9.70 12.02 4.14
CA SER A 124 -10.87 12.08 3.29
C SER A 124 -12.13 12.35 4.12
N THR A 125 -13.14 12.91 3.48
CA THR A 125 -14.49 12.96 4.04
C THR A 125 -15.04 11.53 4.11
N GLN A 126 -15.82 11.23 5.15
CA GLN A 126 -16.51 9.94 5.25
C GLN A 126 -17.50 9.79 4.10
N ASN A 127 -17.25 8.85 3.21
CA ASN A 127 -18.21 8.47 2.17
C ASN A 127 -19.13 7.39 2.71
N LYS A 128 -20.44 7.64 2.67
CA LYS A 128 -21.44 6.61 2.92
C LYS A 128 -21.61 5.81 1.62
N SER A 129 -21.26 4.55 1.65
CA SER A 129 -21.54 3.67 0.52
C SER A 129 -23.02 3.30 0.52
N VAL A 130 -23.65 3.37 -0.64
CA VAL A 130 -25.01 2.81 -0.85
C VAL A 130 -24.83 1.31 -1.10
N VAL A 131 -24.59 0.54 -0.03
CA VAL A 131 -24.45 -0.92 -0.12
C VAL A 131 -25.80 -1.58 0.15
N LYS A 132 -26.18 -2.55 -0.68
CA LYS A 132 -27.31 -3.45 -0.36
C LYS A 132 -26.98 -4.17 0.95
N ALA A 133 -27.97 -4.22 1.86
CA ALA A 133 -27.85 -4.87 3.16
C ALA A 133 -27.17 -6.25 3.04
N LYS A 134 -26.11 -6.47 3.83
CA LYS A 134 -25.44 -7.78 3.93
C LYS A 134 -26.47 -8.87 4.26
N SER A 135 -26.27 -10.03 3.64
CA SER A 135 -26.93 -11.27 4.10
C SER A 135 -26.64 -11.46 5.59
N GLU A 136 -27.64 -11.81 6.39
CA GLU A 136 -27.55 -11.98 7.85
C GLU A 136 -26.52 -13.04 8.31
N THR A 137 -25.90 -13.77 7.38
CA THR A 137 -24.94 -14.87 7.63
C THR A 137 -23.70 -14.74 6.79
N SER A 138 -23.01 -13.58 6.82
CA SER A 138 -21.72 -13.45 6.16
C SER A 138 -20.58 -13.56 7.16
N MET A 139 -19.55 -14.36 6.80
CA MET A 139 -18.26 -14.33 7.49
C MET A 139 -17.44 -13.17 6.94
N THR A 140 -16.71 -12.48 7.79
CA THR A 140 -15.81 -11.38 7.40
C THR A 140 -14.41 -11.64 7.91
N THR A 141 -13.41 -11.23 7.14
CA THR A 141 -12.00 -11.19 7.55
C THR A 141 -11.33 -9.96 6.96
N TRP A 142 -10.18 -9.60 7.53
CA TRP A 142 -9.34 -8.51 7.04
C TRP A 142 -7.87 -8.90 7.23
N ASP A 143 -7.05 -8.58 6.23
CA ASP A 143 -5.66 -8.97 6.19
C ASP A 143 -4.81 -7.83 5.61
N TYR A 144 -3.58 -7.65 6.11
CA TYR A 144 -2.56 -6.84 5.50
C TYR A 144 -1.86 -7.62 4.38
N ALA A 145 -1.46 -6.94 3.30
CA ALA A 145 -0.85 -7.58 2.14
C ALA A 145 0.58 -8.11 2.41
N PHE A 146 1.22 -7.65 3.47
CA PHE A 146 2.57 -8.05 3.85
C PHE A 146 2.71 -8.06 5.37
N PRO A 147 3.61 -8.90 5.91
CA PRO A 147 3.83 -8.98 7.36
C PRO A 147 4.50 -7.71 7.89
N ASP A 148 4.79 -7.66 9.21
CA ASP A 148 5.30 -6.50 9.97
C ASP A 148 6.66 -5.93 9.51
N GLU A 149 7.02 -6.11 8.26
CA GLU A 149 8.25 -5.62 7.67
C GLU A 149 8.00 -4.34 6.86
N LYS A 150 9.01 -3.46 6.82
CA LYS A 150 9.00 -2.32 5.91
C LYS A 150 9.12 -2.81 4.47
N VAL A 151 8.30 -2.25 3.60
CA VAL A 151 8.28 -2.54 2.17
C VAL A 151 8.53 -1.25 1.40
N ASP A 152 9.44 -1.30 0.43
CA ASP A 152 9.68 -0.20 -0.48
C ASP A 152 8.56 -0.11 -1.52
N LEU A 153 8.10 1.12 -1.77
CA LEU A 153 7.15 1.44 -2.82
C LEU A 153 7.89 2.04 -3.99
N GLN A 154 7.59 1.54 -5.18
CA GLN A 154 8.18 2.01 -6.41
C GLN A 154 7.32 3.10 -7.05
N LEU A 155 7.98 4.02 -7.74
CA LEU A 155 7.30 5.09 -8.48
C LEU A 155 6.42 4.50 -9.60
N ASN A 156 5.21 5.01 -9.76
CA ASN A 156 4.23 4.59 -10.76
C ASN A 156 3.73 3.13 -10.64
N GLU A 157 4.07 2.43 -9.56
CA GLU A 157 3.57 1.09 -9.29
C GLU A 157 2.34 1.14 -8.36
N GLU A 158 1.28 0.43 -8.73
CA GLU A 158 0.14 0.21 -7.84
C GLU A 158 0.45 -0.96 -6.90
N LYS A 159 0.19 -0.76 -5.59
CA LYS A 159 0.38 -1.80 -4.59
C LYS A 159 -0.86 -1.99 -3.74
N VAL A 160 -1.28 -3.24 -3.60
CA VAL A 160 -2.28 -3.62 -2.61
C VAL A 160 -1.64 -3.55 -1.22
N LEU A 161 -2.30 -2.87 -0.29
CA LEU A 161 -1.86 -2.73 1.10
C LEU A 161 -2.62 -3.63 2.06
N ALA A 162 -3.92 -3.78 1.83
CA ALA A 162 -4.80 -4.56 2.69
C ALA A 162 -6.07 -4.98 1.95
N ALA A 163 -6.75 -5.99 2.49
CA ALA A 163 -8.07 -6.39 2.04
C ALA A 163 -9.03 -6.56 3.21
N TYR A 164 -10.28 -6.09 3.06
CA TYR A 164 -11.42 -6.47 3.90
C TYR A 164 -12.38 -7.25 3.02
N ARG A 165 -12.82 -8.42 3.50
CA ARG A 165 -13.57 -9.38 2.70
C ARG A 165 -14.77 -9.91 3.43
N SER A 166 -15.83 -10.22 2.70
CA SER A 166 -16.96 -10.98 3.22
C SER A 166 -17.40 -12.07 2.24
N THR A 167 -17.85 -13.20 2.80
CA THR A 167 -18.37 -14.30 2.02
C THR A 167 -19.67 -14.84 2.62
N SER A 168 -20.60 -15.25 1.77
CA SER A 168 -21.82 -15.98 2.17
C SER A 168 -21.56 -17.48 2.39
N SER A 169 -20.34 -17.95 2.07
CA SER A 169 -19.89 -19.31 2.36
C SER A 169 -19.71 -19.53 3.86
N ASN A 170 -19.79 -20.79 4.30
CA ASN A 170 -19.43 -21.21 5.66
C ASN A 170 -17.93 -21.51 5.83
N GLN A 171 -17.11 -21.17 4.82
CA GLN A 171 -15.65 -21.35 4.81
C GLN A 171 -14.98 -20.07 4.33
N MET A 172 -13.97 -19.63 5.07
CA MET A 172 -13.10 -18.52 4.67
C MET A 172 -11.73 -19.06 4.28
N ARG A 173 -11.29 -18.76 3.06
CA ARG A 173 -9.95 -19.14 2.57
C ARG A 173 -8.94 -18.06 2.92
N ILE A 174 -7.67 -18.45 3.00
CA ILE A 174 -6.52 -17.54 3.10
C ILE A 174 -5.96 -17.35 1.69
N TYR A 175 -5.64 -16.11 1.34
CA TYR A 175 -5.03 -15.72 0.06
C TYR A 175 -3.77 -14.90 0.32
N ASP A 176 -2.79 -15.03 -0.56
CA ASP A 176 -1.61 -14.18 -0.57
C ASP A 176 -1.92 -12.88 -1.34
N LEU A 177 -2.11 -11.77 -0.61
CA LEU A 177 -2.40 -10.47 -1.21
C LEU A 177 -1.21 -9.88 -2.00
N GLY A 178 0.00 -10.42 -1.85
CA GLY A 178 1.16 -10.12 -2.69
C GLY A 178 1.17 -10.87 -4.01
N ASN A 179 0.30 -11.88 -4.17
CA ASN A 179 0.18 -12.68 -5.39
C ASN A 179 -1.07 -12.29 -6.18
N LYS A 180 -0.87 -11.81 -7.41
CA LYS A 180 -1.96 -11.34 -8.27
C LYS A 180 -3.02 -12.41 -8.57
N ASP A 181 -2.61 -13.66 -8.82
CA ASP A 181 -3.52 -14.75 -9.12
C ASP A 181 -4.39 -15.10 -7.91
N ASP A 182 -3.82 -15.01 -6.69
CA ASP A 182 -4.57 -15.22 -5.45
C ASP A 182 -5.55 -14.08 -5.19
N VAL A 183 -5.17 -12.83 -5.48
CA VAL A 183 -6.07 -11.67 -5.39
C VAL A 183 -7.24 -11.81 -6.38
N GLU A 184 -6.97 -12.17 -7.64
CA GLU A 184 -8.03 -12.40 -8.64
C GLU A 184 -8.98 -13.52 -8.20
N LYS A 185 -8.44 -14.63 -7.67
CA LYS A 185 -9.25 -15.73 -7.16
C LYS A 185 -10.09 -15.34 -5.95
N MET A 186 -9.52 -14.56 -5.02
CA MET A 186 -10.23 -13.99 -3.88
C MET A 186 -11.43 -13.16 -4.33
N ILE A 187 -11.23 -12.28 -5.30
CA ILE A 187 -12.29 -11.44 -5.89
C ILE A 187 -13.42 -12.30 -6.48
N GLN A 188 -13.09 -13.42 -7.12
CA GLN A 188 -14.09 -14.30 -7.75
C GLN A 188 -14.83 -15.19 -6.74
N GLU A 189 -14.23 -15.54 -5.60
CA GLU A 189 -14.79 -16.47 -4.64
C GLU A 189 -15.54 -15.80 -3.49
N ASP A 190 -15.21 -14.55 -3.15
CA ASP A 190 -15.84 -13.80 -2.06
C ASP A 190 -17.02 -12.94 -2.56
N THR A 191 -18.02 -12.73 -1.71
CA THR A 191 -19.20 -11.94 -2.04
C THR A 191 -18.89 -10.45 -2.13
N GLU A 192 -17.99 -9.96 -1.28
CA GLU A 192 -17.51 -8.58 -1.28
C GLU A 192 -16.03 -8.54 -0.92
N VAL A 193 -15.27 -7.75 -1.68
CA VAL A 193 -13.86 -7.49 -1.42
C VAL A 193 -13.62 -5.98 -1.50
N LEU A 194 -13.01 -5.42 -0.46
CA LEU A 194 -12.48 -4.06 -0.44
C LEU A 194 -10.97 -4.15 -0.46
N LEU A 195 -10.34 -3.60 -1.50
CA LEU A 195 -8.88 -3.55 -1.64
C LEU A 195 -8.37 -2.14 -1.41
N LEU A 196 -7.62 -1.94 -0.33
CA LEU A 196 -6.84 -0.73 -0.11
C LEU A 196 -5.59 -0.77 -1.00
N LYS A 197 -5.43 0.26 -1.83
CA LYS A 197 -4.30 0.40 -2.75
C LYS A 197 -3.61 1.75 -2.61
N ILE A 198 -2.33 1.78 -2.97
CA ILE A 198 -1.51 2.98 -3.03
C ILE A 198 -0.76 3.06 -4.35
N LYS A 199 -0.52 4.29 -4.83
CA LYS A 199 0.38 4.61 -5.93
C LYS A 199 1.09 5.92 -5.65
N ILE A 200 2.36 6.01 -6.03
CA ILE A 200 3.16 7.24 -5.94
C ILE A 200 3.53 7.64 -7.36
N GLU A 201 3.32 8.91 -7.68
CA GLU A 201 3.60 9.48 -9.00
C GLU A 201 4.52 10.69 -8.84
N GLU A 202 5.35 10.98 -9.84
CA GLU A 202 6.07 12.25 -9.88
C GLU A 202 5.10 13.38 -10.26
N SER A 203 5.28 14.52 -9.61
CA SER A 203 4.63 15.76 -10.07
C SER A 203 5.15 16.07 -11.46
N GLY A 204 4.25 16.23 -12.43
CA GLY A 204 4.65 16.67 -13.76
C GLY A 204 5.34 18.03 -13.65
N GLU A 205 6.49 18.20 -14.29
CA GLU A 205 7.04 19.55 -14.51
C GLU A 205 6.00 20.34 -15.30
N ASP A 206 5.37 21.31 -14.66
CA ASP A 206 4.55 22.30 -15.37
C ASP A 206 5.45 23.07 -16.34
N ASN A 207 5.32 22.75 -17.64
CA ASN A 207 5.93 23.51 -18.75
C ASN A 207 5.16 24.80 -18.99
#